data_341161f3fc5df944ca54a5794eaa0e91
#
_entry.id   341161f3fc5df944ca54a5794eaa0e91
#
_cell.length_a   1.000
_cell.length_b   1.000
_cell.length_c   1.000
_cell.angle_alpha   90.00
_cell.angle_beta   90.00
_cell.angle_gamma   90.00
#
_symmetry.space_group_name_H-M   'P 1'
#
loop_
_entity.id
_entity.type
_entity.pdbx_description
1 polymer ?
#
loop_
_entity_poly.entity_id
_entity_poly.type
_entity_poly.pdbx_seq_one_letter_code
_entity_poly.pdbx_strand_id
1 'polypeptide(L)'
;NEVEQLVGVTKRNIRFYEKEGLLSPGRTDNGYRDYGEADVEALEKIKLLRKLDVPLEEIRRMQQGTLTLTDGVRRHIIQLERAQDNLATMRSLCQELAESGEQLASLDAGRWLEKMERMEEGGTQFMNIRKNDIVTRYGGTVAAALVFVALMGGLIALMVWGLTVEPAEAPPLGLMLFLLAIPGVVIIGVLLALWQRIKQIRGGEEDAASKY
;
A
#
# COMPACT_ATOMS: atom_id res chain seq x y z
N ASN A 1 27.47 6.29 1.11
CA ASN A 1 27.96 5.57 -0.08
C ASN A 1 28.69 4.25 0.24
N GLU A 2 29.31 4.11 1.42
CA GLU A 2 29.99 2.86 1.83
C GLU A 2 28.97 1.73 2.04
N VAL A 3 27.89 1.97 2.77
CA VAL A 3 26.84 0.96 3.04
C VAL A 3 26.15 0.50 1.76
N GLU A 4 25.92 1.41 0.79
CA GLU A 4 25.37 1.07 -0.51
C GLU A 4 26.27 0.09 -1.27
N GLN A 5 27.58 0.31 -1.24
CA GLN A 5 28.56 -0.58 -1.88
C GLN A 5 28.72 -1.90 -1.12
N LEU A 6 28.70 -1.84 0.21
CA LEU A 6 28.90 -3.01 1.08
C LEU A 6 27.75 -3.99 0.95
N VAL A 7 26.51 -3.51 1.06
CA VAL A 7 25.32 -4.36 1.04
C VAL A 7 24.78 -4.56 -0.38
N GLY A 8 25.13 -3.69 -1.32
CA GLY A 8 24.61 -3.70 -2.69
C GLY A 8 23.11 -3.41 -2.72
N VAL A 9 22.66 -2.47 -1.90
CA VAL A 9 21.28 -1.93 -1.86
C VAL A 9 21.36 -0.45 -2.19
N THR A 10 20.55 0.03 -3.11
CA THR A 10 20.62 1.43 -3.55
C THR A 10 20.29 2.40 -2.41
N LYS A 11 20.91 3.57 -2.40
CA LYS A 11 20.65 4.64 -1.43
C LYS A 11 19.16 4.99 -1.32
N ARG A 12 18.43 4.89 -2.43
CA ARG A 12 16.98 5.10 -2.46
C ARG A 12 16.25 4.06 -1.61
N ASN A 13 16.60 2.78 -1.78
CA ASN A 13 16.00 1.69 -1.04
C ASN A 13 16.37 1.72 0.46
N ILE A 14 17.61 2.09 0.79
CA ILE A 14 18.02 2.26 2.19
C ILE A 14 17.18 3.35 2.88
N ARG A 15 16.99 4.50 2.22
CA ARG A 15 16.11 5.58 2.73
C ARG A 15 14.65 5.16 2.82
N PHE A 16 14.19 4.33 1.91
CA PHE A 16 12.84 3.77 1.95
C PHE A 16 12.68 2.85 3.17
N TYR A 17 13.64 1.97 3.44
CA TYR A 17 13.60 1.09 4.62
C TYR A 17 13.68 1.88 5.94
N GLU A 18 14.46 2.97 5.99
CA GLU A 18 14.47 3.90 7.12
C GLU A 18 13.08 4.54 7.33
N LYS A 19 12.46 5.04 6.26
CA LYS A 19 11.12 5.63 6.30
C LYS A 19 10.06 4.64 6.76
N GLU A 20 10.17 3.39 6.35
CA GLU A 20 9.28 2.30 6.74
C GLU A 20 9.58 1.76 8.15
N GLY A 21 10.58 2.31 8.86
CA GLY A 21 10.92 1.94 10.23
C GLY A 21 11.62 0.59 10.35
N LEU A 22 12.19 0.07 9.26
CA LEU A 22 13.00 -1.15 9.24
C LEU A 22 14.46 -0.90 9.60
N LEU A 23 14.89 0.37 9.56
CA LEU A 23 16.23 0.85 9.93
C LEU A 23 16.11 2.10 10.77
N SER A 24 17.01 2.27 11.71
CA SER A 24 17.08 3.45 12.59
C SER A 24 18.55 3.88 12.75
N PRO A 25 19.21 4.38 11.67
CA PRO A 25 20.61 4.74 11.71
C PRO A 25 20.85 5.90 12.68
N GLY A 26 22.01 5.88 13.31
CA GLY A 26 22.50 6.99 14.10
C GLY A 26 22.66 8.28 13.29
N ARG A 27 23.00 9.36 13.99
CA ARG A 27 23.34 10.65 13.35
C ARG A 27 24.73 11.07 13.86
N THR A 28 25.57 11.52 12.95
CA THR A 28 26.82 12.19 13.29
C THR A 28 26.54 13.56 13.89
N ASP A 29 27.53 14.18 14.54
CA ASP A 29 27.45 15.55 15.08
C ASP A 29 27.03 16.59 14.02
N ASN A 30 27.35 16.34 12.75
CA ASN A 30 26.98 17.16 11.61
C ASN A 30 25.59 16.81 11.03
N GLY A 31 24.81 15.94 11.69
CA GLY A 31 23.46 15.56 11.28
C GLY A 31 23.36 14.56 10.13
N TYR A 32 24.48 14.06 9.61
CA TYR A 32 24.47 13.01 8.58
C TYR A 32 24.13 11.65 9.19
N ARG A 33 23.56 10.76 8.33
CA ARG A 33 23.27 9.37 8.72
C ARG A 33 24.54 8.60 8.95
N ASP A 34 24.59 7.92 10.09
CA ASP A 34 25.69 7.04 10.50
C ASP A 34 25.14 5.62 10.62
N TYR A 35 25.59 4.74 9.72
CA TYR A 35 25.14 3.35 9.66
C TYR A 35 26.19 2.47 10.33
N GLY A 36 25.86 1.90 11.48
CA GLY A 36 26.70 0.95 12.20
C GLY A 36 26.61 -0.48 11.63
N GLU A 37 27.40 -1.38 12.21
CA GLU A 37 27.39 -2.81 11.84
C GLU A 37 26.00 -3.43 11.98
N ALA A 38 25.24 -3.07 12.99
CA ALA A 38 23.87 -3.54 13.20
C ALA A 38 22.92 -3.13 12.05
N ASP A 39 23.10 -1.92 11.49
CA ASP A 39 22.30 -1.46 10.35
C ASP A 39 22.68 -2.22 9.08
N VAL A 40 23.97 -2.52 8.89
CA VAL A 40 24.47 -3.32 7.77
C VAL A 40 23.86 -4.73 7.83
N GLU A 41 23.94 -5.39 8.99
CA GLU A 41 23.36 -6.72 9.21
C GLU A 41 21.83 -6.72 9.00
N ALA A 42 21.14 -5.69 9.48
CA ALA A 42 19.70 -5.52 9.25
C ALA A 42 19.38 -5.37 7.76
N LEU A 43 20.16 -4.57 7.02
CA LEU A 43 20.00 -4.41 5.57
C LEU A 43 20.24 -5.70 4.80
N GLU A 44 21.21 -6.51 5.21
CA GLU A 44 21.47 -7.81 4.58
C GLU A 44 20.30 -8.79 4.80
N LYS A 45 19.74 -8.84 6.02
CA LYS A 45 18.55 -9.63 6.34
C LYS A 45 17.33 -9.17 5.53
N ILE A 46 17.10 -7.86 5.45
CA ILE A 46 16.02 -7.29 4.64
C ILE A 46 16.23 -7.66 3.16
N LYS A 47 17.43 -7.47 2.63
CA LYS A 47 17.78 -7.81 1.24
C LYS A 47 17.53 -9.28 0.94
N LEU A 48 17.96 -10.18 1.82
CA LEU A 48 17.73 -11.63 1.67
C LEU A 48 16.24 -11.95 1.55
N LEU A 49 15.44 -11.49 2.51
CA LEU A 49 14.00 -11.76 2.55
C LEU A 49 13.26 -11.11 1.37
N ARG A 50 13.68 -9.90 0.96
CA ARG A 50 13.11 -9.24 -0.22
C ARG A 50 13.46 -9.94 -1.53
N LYS A 51 14.64 -10.55 -1.65
CA LYS A 51 14.97 -11.40 -2.81
C LYS A 51 14.09 -12.64 -2.90
N LEU A 52 13.55 -13.10 -1.78
CA LEU A 52 12.57 -14.18 -1.72
C LEU A 52 11.12 -13.65 -1.88
N ASP A 53 10.95 -12.36 -2.16
CA ASP A 53 9.65 -11.68 -2.29
C ASP A 53 8.80 -11.66 -1.01
N VAL A 54 9.43 -11.83 0.18
CA VAL A 54 8.73 -11.71 1.47
C VAL A 54 8.24 -10.27 1.65
N PRO A 55 6.96 -10.04 1.99
CA PRO A 55 6.40 -8.71 2.19
C PRO A 55 7.13 -7.91 3.30
N LEU A 56 7.33 -6.61 3.08
CA LEU A 56 8.01 -5.73 4.06
C LEU A 56 7.31 -5.72 5.43
N GLU A 57 5.99 -5.81 5.44
CA GLU A 57 5.22 -5.85 6.68
C GLU A 57 5.53 -7.11 7.50
N GLU A 58 5.73 -8.25 6.87
CA GLU A 58 6.14 -9.48 7.56
C GLU A 58 7.57 -9.36 8.07
N ILE A 59 8.50 -8.76 7.30
CA ILE A 59 9.88 -8.49 7.74
C ILE A 59 9.86 -7.58 8.97
N ARG A 60 9.04 -6.52 8.96
CA ARG A 60 8.87 -5.62 10.10
C ARG A 60 8.38 -6.37 11.34
N ARG A 61 7.38 -7.22 11.20
CA ARG A 61 6.85 -8.04 12.31
C ARG A 61 7.89 -9.03 12.85
N MET A 62 8.75 -9.58 11.98
CA MET A 62 9.87 -10.43 12.40
C MET A 62 10.90 -9.63 13.21
N GLN A 63 11.27 -8.42 12.77
CA GLN A 63 12.19 -7.55 13.50
C GLN A 63 11.64 -7.12 14.87
N GLN A 64 10.33 -6.89 14.96
CA GLN A 64 9.63 -6.54 16.20
C GLN A 64 9.41 -7.74 17.13
N GLY A 65 9.75 -8.96 16.71
CA GLY A 65 9.51 -10.19 17.48
C GLY A 65 8.05 -10.62 17.57
N THR A 66 7.13 -9.97 16.86
CA THR A 66 5.70 -10.34 16.81
C THR A 66 5.40 -11.48 15.85
N LEU A 67 6.37 -11.84 15.02
CA LEU A 67 6.34 -12.98 14.10
C LEU A 67 7.71 -13.65 14.11
N THR A 68 7.75 -14.98 14.26
CA THR A 68 9.02 -15.71 14.14
C THR A 68 9.44 -15.80 12.67
N LEU A 69 10.74 -15.90 12.40
CA LEU A 69 11.24 -16.11 11.04
C LEU A 69 10.62 -17.39 10.42
N THR A 70 10.54 -18.46 11.20
CA THR A 70 10.00 -19.73 10.76
C THR A 70 8.54 -19.62 10.33
N ASP A 71 7.71 -18.95 11.12
CA ASP A 71 6.29 -18.80 10.82
C ASP A 71 6.04 -17.88 9.64
N GLY A 72 6.81 -16.78 9.54
CA GLY A 72 6.73 -15.88 8.41
C GLY A 72 7.11 -16.56 7.10
N VAL A 73 8.24 -17.30 7.09
CA VAL A 73 8.66 -18.06 5.90
C VAL A 73 7.67 -19.17 5.54
N ARG A 74 7.11 -19.89 6.52
CA ARG A 74 6.07 -20.89 6.27
C ARG A 74 4.82 -20.29 5.61
N ARG A 75 4.34 -19.14 6.11
CA ARG A 75 3.22 -18.43 5.49
C ARG A 75 3.53 -18.03 4.07
N HIS A 76 4.74 -17.56 3.84
CA HIS A 76 5.18 -17.15 2.50
C HIS A 76 5.26 -18.34 1.54
N ILE A 77 5.72 -19.51 1.98
CA ILE A 77 5.70 -20.76 1.19
C ILE A 77 4.27 -21.08 0.75
N ILE A 78 3.29 -21.03 1.66
CA ILE A 78 1.88 -21.30 1.33
C ILE A 78 1.36 -20.29 0.28
N GLN A 79 1.77 -19.02 0.36
CA GLN A 79 1.40 -18.02 -0.65
C GLN A 79 2.02 -18.32 -2.01
N LEU A 80 3.29 -18.74 -2.04
CA LEU A 80 3.97 -19.13 -3.27
C LEU A 80 3.34 -20.39 -3.91
N GLU A 81 2.97 -21.39 -3.12
CA GLU A 81 2.27 -22.59 -3.59
C GLU A 81 0.92 -22.23 -4.24
N ARG A 82 0.11 -21.38 -3.57
CA ARG A 82 -1.14 -20.88 -4.14
C ARG A 82 -0.94 -20.09 -5.43
N ALA A 83 0.09 -19.24 -5.48
CA ALA A 83 0.43 -18.50 -6.68
C ALA A 83 0.86 -19.44 -7.83
N GLN A 84 1.59 -20.50 -7.51
CA GLN A 84 1.99 -21.53 -8.48
C GLN A 84 0.77 -22.27 -9.04
N ASP A 85 -0.17 -22.68 -8.19
CA ASP A 85 -1.40 -23.35 -8.61
C ASP A 85 -2.27 -22.46 -9.50
N ASN A 86 -2.42 -21.19 -9.13
CA ASN A 86 -3.13 -20.19 -9.94
C ASN A 86 -2.47 -19.99 -11.32
N LEU A 87 -1.14 -19.91 -11.37
CA LEU A 87 -0.39 -19.78 -12.63
C LEU A 87 -0.54 -21.05 -13.48
N ALA A 88 -0.53 -22.23 -12.89
CA ALA A 88 -0.75 -23.50 -13.60
C ALA A 88 -2.16 -23.53 -14.22
N THR A 89 -3.17 -23.11 -13.47
CA THR A 89 -4.56 -23.03 -13.95
C THR A 89 -4.70 -22.02 -15.09
N MET A 90 -4.13 -20.81 -14.95
CA MET A 90 -4.15 -19.80 -16.03
C MET A 90 -3.44 -20.32 -17.29
N ARG A 91 -2.30 -21.00 -17.13
CA ARG A 91 -1.58 -21.60 -18.25
C ARG A 91 -2.42 -22.64 -18.96
N SER A 92 -3.10 -23.53 -18.23
CA SER A 92 -4.00 -24.53 -18.79
C SER A 92 -5.12 -23.89 -19.61
N LEU A 93 -5.75 -22.82 -19.08
CA LEU A 93 -6.80 -22.08 -19.78
C LEU A 93 -6.29 -21.43 -21.06
N CYS A 94 -5.08 -20.83 -21.02
CA CYS A 94 -4.45 -20.26 -22.21
C CYS A 94 -4.13 -21.35 -23.27
N GLN A 95 -3.71 -22.54 -22.86
CA GLN A 95 -3.47 -23.65 -23.76
C GLN A 95 -4.76 -24.10 -24.44
N GLU A 96 -5.84 -24.30 -23.70
CA GLU A 96 -7.16 -24.63 -24.26
C GLU A 96 -7.66 -23.58 -25.24
N LEU A 97 -7.47 -22.29 -24.92
CA LEU A 97 -7.83 -21.19 -25.82
C LEU A 97 -6.98 -21.22 -27.11
N ALA A 98 -5.69 -21.51 -26.98
CA ALA A 98 -4.83 -21.63 -28.17
C ALA A 98 -5.19 -22.82 -29.06
N GLU A 99 -5.62 -23.94 -28.44
CA GLU A 99 -6.02 -25.16 -29.13
C GLU A 99 -7.44 -25.06 -29.73
N SER A 100 -8.27 -24.13 -29.26
CA SER A 100 -9.63 -23.92 -29.77
C SER A 100 -9.67 -23.51 -31.24
N GLY A 101 -8.57 -22.94 -31.77
CA GLY A 101 -8.50 -22.40 -33.14
C GLY A 101 -9.35 -21.15 -33.36
N GLU A 102 -9.97 -20.60 -32.31
CA GLU A 102 -10.78 -19.38 -32.40
C GLU A 102 -9.88 -18.18 -32.73
N GLN A 103 -10.37 -17.29 -33.61
CA GLN A 103 -9.72 -16.02 -33.85
C GLN A 103 -10.35 -14.94 -32.97
N LEU A 104 -9.61 -13.89 -32.67
CA LEU A 104 -10.12 -12.80 -31.81
C LEU A 104 -11.46 -12.23 -32.30
N ALA A 105 -11.68 -12.16 -33.60
CA ALA A 105 -12.93 -11.66 -34.18
C ALA A 105 -14.14 -12.59 -34.00
N SER A 106 -13.89 -13.90 -33.83
CA SER A 106 -14.94 -14.93 -33.65
C SER A 106 -14.95 -15.54 -32.26
N LEU A 107 -14.13 -15.01 -31.34
CA LEU A 107 -13.98 -15.51 -29.98
C LEU A 107 -15.28 -15.34 -29.18
N ASP A 108 -15.83 -16.45 -28.69
CA ASP A 108 -16.95 -16.43 -27.73
C ASP A 108 -16.42 -16.11 -26.32
N ALA A 109 -16.21 -14.83 -26.07
CA ALA A 109 -15.71 -14.35 -24.79
C ALA A 109 -16.67 -14.69 -23.62
N GLY A 110 -17.99 -14.77 -23.87
CA GLY A 110 -18.98 -15.12 -22.84
C GLY A 110 -18.76 -16.52 -22.27
N ARG A 111 -18.57 -17.51 -23.15
CA ARG A 111 -18.28 -18.89 -22.76
C ARG A 111 -16.99 -19.01 -21.93
N TRP A 112 -15.94 -18.30 -22.34
CA TRP A 112 -14.67 -18.32 -21.63
C TRP A 112 -14.75 -17.63 -20.26
N LEU A 113 -15.47 -16.51 -20.17
CA LEU A 113 -15.70 -15.81 -18.90
C LEU A 113 -16.51 -16.67 -17.93
N GLU A 114 -17.60 -17.32 -18.39
CA GLU A 114 -18.38 -18.24 -17.55
C GLU A 114 -17.53 -19.42 -17.03
N LYS A 115 -16.60 -19.92 -17.85
CA LYS A 115 -15.66 -20.95 -17.42
C LYS A 115 -14.71 -20.42 -16.34
N MET A 116 -14.20 -19.18 -16.50
CA MET A 116 -13.35 -18.56 -15.48
C MET A 116 -14.09 -18.32 -14.17
N GLU A 117 -15.35 -17.86 -14.22
CA GLU A 117 -16.19 -17.69 -13.02
C GLU A 117 -16.36 -18.99 -12.24
N ARG A 118 -16.63 -20.10 -12.93
CA ARG A 118 -16.72 -21.43 -12.29
C ARG A 118 -15.40 -21.85 -11.64
N MET A 119 -14.26 -21.51 -12.25
CA MET A 119 -12.94 -21.77 -11.68
C MET A 119 -12.67 -20.88 -10.46
N GLU A 120 -13.13 -19.63 -10.46
CA GLU A 120 -13.04 -18.70 -9.32
C GLU A 120 -13.87 -19.19 -8.12
N GLU A 121 -15.07 -19.73 -8.37
CA GLU A 121 -15.86 -20.40 -7.33
C GLU A 121 -15.12 -21.60 -6.70
N GLY A 122 -14.27 -22.27 -7.48
CA GLY A 122 -13.37 -23.34 -7.03
C GLY A 122 -12.11 -22.85 -6.30
N GLY A 123 -11.94 -21.52 -6.14
CA GLY A 123 -10.81 -20.91 -5.41
C GLY A 123 -9.66 -20.42 -6.28
N THR A 124 -9.75 -20.55 -7.61
CA THR A 124 -8.76 -19.97 -8.54
C THR A 124 -8.90 -18.46 -8.57
N GLN A 125 -7.77 -17.71 -8.61
CA GLN A 125 -7.78 -16.26 -8.71
C GLN A 125 -7.19 -15.82 -10.05
N PHE A 126 -8.03 -15.32 -10.96
CA PHE A 126 -7.60 -14.76 -12.24
C PHE A 126 -7.25 -13.27 -12.17
N MET A 127 -7.64 -12.61 -11.09
CA MET A 127 -7.38 -11.19 -10.92
C MET A 127 -5.89 -10.95 -10.64
N ASN A 128 -5.35 -9.95 -11.31
CA ASN A 128 -3.94 -9.54 -11.13
C ASN A 128 -3.73 -9.17 -9.65
N ILE A 129 -2.95 -9.96 -8.93
CA ILE A 129 -2.60 -9.80 -7.51
C ILE A 129 -2.17 -8.35 -7.22
N ARG A 130 -1.47 -7.69 -8.16
CA ARG A 130 -1.11 -6.27 -8.08
C ARG A 130 -2.29 -5.32 -7.91
N LYS A 131 -3.45 -5.56 -8.55
CA LYS A 131 -4.63 -4.69 -8.39
C LYS A 131 -5.28 -4.87 -7.03
N ASN A 132 -5.34 -6.10 -6.54
CA ASN A 132 -5.95 -6.41 -5.25
C ASN A 132 -5.11 -5.88 -4.08
N ASP A 133 -3.78 -5.95 -4.20
CA ASP A 133 -2.84 -5.39 -3.22
C ASP A 133 -2.94 -3.85 -3.13
N ILE A 134 -3.12 -3.19 -4.27
CA ILE A 134 -3.36 -1.76 -4.35
C ILE A 134 -4.68 -1.39 -3.64
N VAL A 135 -5.78 -2.09 -3.92
CA VAL A 135 -7.10 -1.80 -3.32
C VAL A 135 -7.11 -2.06 -1.81
N THR A 136 -6.48 -3.13 -1.32
CA THR A 136 -6.40 -3.43 0.12
C THR A 136 -5.52 -2.43 0.87
N ARG A 137 -4.43 -1.98 0.28
CA ARG A 137 -3.53 -0.96 0.86
C ARG A 137 -4.12 0.43 0.89
N TYR A 138 -4.92 0.81 -0.12
CA TYR A 138 -5.55 2.14 -0.20
C TYR A 138 -6.91 2.17 0.48
N GLY A 139 -7.64 1.05 0.49
CA GLY A 139 -9.02 1.00 0.96
C GLY A 139 -9.19 1.56 2.36
N GLY A 140 -8.34 1.17 3.30
CA GLY A 140 -8.39 1.65 4.68
C GLY A 140 -8.09 3.15 4.81
N THR A 141 -7.03 3.63 4.16
CA THR A 141 -6.59 5.04 4.26
C THR A 141 -7.56 5.98 3.54
N VAL A 142 -8.07 5.56 2.38
CA VAL A 142 -9.07 6.33 1.63
C VAL A 142 -10.41 6.34 2.37
N ALA A 143 -10.87 5.21 2.90
CA ALA A 143 -12.09 5.13 3.69
C ALA A 143 -12.01 6.00 4.95
N ALA A 144 -10.90 5.96 5.69
CA ALA A 144 -10.69 6.82 6.85
C ALA A 144 -10.70 8.31 6.49
N ALA A 145 -10.05 8.70 5.40
CA ALA A 145 -10.05 10.08 4.91
C ALA A 145 -11.46 10.54 4.50
N LEU A 146 -12.24 9.68 3.81
CA LEU A 146 -13.62 9.99 3.42
C LEU A 146 -14.54 10.16 4.63
N VAL A 147 -14.44 9.27 5.64
CA VAL A 147 -15.21 9.40 6.89
C VAL A 147 -14.85 10.71 7.60
N PHE A 148 -13.57 11.05 7.66
CA PHE A 148 -13.11 12.28 8.32
C PHE A 148 -13.59 13.54 7.61
N VAL A 149 -13.52 13.57 6.27
CA VAL A 149 -14.03 14.68 5.46
C VAL A 149 -15.55 14.82 5.61
N ALA A 150 -16.30 13.70 5.65
CA ALA A 150 -17.74 13.70 5.86
C ALA A 150 -18.12 14.24 7.25
N LEU A 151 -17.37 13.86 8.30
CA LEU A 151 -17.60 14.39 9.66
C LEU A 151 -17.33 15.89 9.75
N MET A 152 -16.22 16.37 9.15
CA MET A 152 -15.89 17.79 9.14
C MET A 152 -16.89 18.61 8.30
N GLY A 153 -17.31 18.06 7.15
CA GLY A 153 -18.35 18.68 6.32
C GLY A 153 -19.69 18.73 7.04
N GLY A 154 -20.07 17.68 7.76
CA GLY A 154 -21.26 17.65 8.61
C GLY A 154 -21.22 18.70 9.72
N LEU A 155 -20.07 18.87 10.36
CA LEU A 155 -19.86 19.91 11.38
C LEU A 155 -20.05 21.34 10.81
N ILE A 156 -19.47 21.61 9.63
CA ILE A 156 -19.65 22.88 8.92
C ILE A 156 -21.14 23.11 8.60
N ALA A 157 -21.81 22.10 8.06
CA ALA A 157 -23.24 22.16 7.72
C ALA A 157 -24.11 22.44 8.94
N LEU A 158 -23.80 21.84 10.09
CA LEU A 158 -24.51 22.02 11.36
C LEU A 158 -24.31 23.44 11.91
N MET A 159 -23.07 23.95 11.80
CA MET A 159 -22.78 25.35 12.19
C MET A 159 -23.54 26.35 11.31
N VAL A 160 -23.53 26.14 9.98
CA VAL A 160 -24.27 27.02 9.05
C VAL A 160 -25.78 26.93 9.28
N TRP A 161 -26.31 25.75 9.52
CA TRP A 161 -27.73 25.54 9.84
C TRP A 161 -28.13 26.26 11.14
N GLY A 162 -27.33 26.16 12.20
CA GLY A 162 -27.58 26.88 13.46
C GLY A 162 -27.70 28.40 13.25
N LEU A 163 -26.91 28.99 12.37
CA LEU A 163 -26.99 30.42 12.02
C LEU A 163 -28.28 30.79 11.28
N THR A 164 -28.91 29.85 10.57
CA THR A 164 -30.18 30.09 9.85
C THR A 164 -31.38 29.98 10.75
N VAL A 165 -31.29 29.20 11.85
CA VAL A 165 -32.39 28.96 12.80
C VAL A 165 -32.52 30.10 13.79
N GLU A 166 -31.43 30.62 14.34
CA GLU A 166 -31.41 31.72 15.34
C GLU A 166 -30.47 32.86 14.96
N PRO A 167 -30.81 33.66 13.93
CA PRO A 167 -29.92 34.71 13.44
C PRO A 167 -29.69 35.86 14.46
N ALA A 168 -30.57 35.99 15.47
CA ALA A 168 -30.45 37.04 16.51
C ALA A 168 -29.32 36.75 17.52
N GLU A 169 -28.93 35.51 17.69
CA GLU A 169 -27.86 35.06 18.60
C GLU A 169 -26.55 34.75 17.83
N ALA A 170 -26.48 35.09 16.54
CA ALA A 170 -25.31 34.78 15.71
C ALA A 170 -24.06 35.47 16.27
N PRO A 171 -22.93 34.74 16.39
CA PRO A 171 -21.69 35.34 16.84
C PRO A 171 -21.16 36.38 15.87
N PRO A 172 -20.31 37.32 16.31
CA PRO A 172 -19.75 38.33 15.42
C PRO A 172 -19.03 37.70 14.23
N LEU A 173 -19.16 38.30 13.06
CA LEU A 173 -18.75 37.75 11.75
C LEU A 173 -17.30 37.26 11.77
N GLY A 174 -16.39 37.94 12.50
CA GLY A 174 -14.99 37.55 12.64
C GLY A 174 -14.82 36.21 13.39
N LEU A 175 -15.57 35.99 14.45
CA LEU A 175 -15.54 34.75 15.21
C LEU A 175 -16.13 33.55 14.39
N MET A 176 -17.19 33.82 13.64
CA MET A 176 -17.82 32.88 12.76
C MET A 176 -16.87 32.39 11.65
N LEU A 177 -16.20 33.33 10.98
CA LEU A 177 -15.19 32.98 9.95
C LEU A 177 -14.02 32.19 10.54
N PHE A 178 -13.58 32.54 11.74
CA PHE A 178 -12.52 31.80 12.46
C PHE A 178 -12.94 30.38 12.77
N LEU A 179 -14.15 30.17 13.30
CA LEU A 179 -14.67 28.83 13.62
C LEU A 179 -14.89 27.96 12.37
N LEU A 180 -15.32 28.54 11.24
CA LEU A 180 -15.46 27.84 9.97
C LEU A 180 -14.11 27.53 9.30
N ALA A 181 -13.10 28.37 9.53
CA ALA A 181 -11.77 28.17 8.95
C ALA A 181 -11.07 26.91 9.51
N ILE A 182 -11.27 26.58 10.78
CA ILE A 182 -10.62 25.44 11.44
C ILE A 182 -10.93 24.12 10.72
N PRO A 183 -12.20 23.67 10.59
CA PRO A 183 -12.51 22.43 9.89
C PRO A 183 -12.14 22.49 8.39
N GLY A 184 -12.20 23.67 7.77
CA GLY A 184 -11.77 23.87 6.38
C GLY A 184 -10.28 23.59 6.18
N VAL A 185 -9.42 24.14 7.03
CA VAL A 185 -7.96 23.90 7.00
C VAL A 185 -7.65 22.42 7.24
N VAL A 186 -8.37 21.77 8.16
CA VAL A 186 -8.20 20.35 8.46
C VAL A 186 -8.57 19.50 7.24
N ILE A 187 -9.68 19.78 6.54
CA ILE A 187 -10.08 19.09 5.32
C ILE A 187 -8.97 19.22 4.26
N ILE A 188 -8.45 20.42 4.04
CA ILE A 188 -7.37 20.66 3.07
C ILE A 188 -6.11 19.85 3.46
N GLY A 189 -5.75 19.84 4.73
CA GLY A 189 -4.62 19.06 5.26
C GLY A 189 -4.76 17.57 5.00
N VAL A 190 -5.94 17.01 5.25
CA VAL A 190 -6.24 15.57 5.00
C VAL A 190 -6.18 15.26 3.50
N LEU A 191 -6.73 16.12 2.64
CA LEU A 191 -6.69 15.93 1.18
C LEU A 191 -5.26 16.02 0.64
N LEU A 192 -4.44 16.93 1.13
CA LEU A 192 -3.03 17.06 0.76
C LEU A 192 -2.23 15.83 1.22
N ALA A 193 -2.44 15.36 2.44
CA ALA A 193 -1.80 14.15 2.95
C ALA A 193 -2.20 12.91 2.13
N LEU A 194 -3.48 12.77 1.77
CA LEU A 194 -3.97 11.71 0.91
C LEU A 194 -3.33 11.79 -0.49
N TRP A 195 -3.28 12.98 -1.08
CA TRP A 195 -2.65 13.20 -2.39
C TRP A 195 -1.16 12.88 -2.38
N GLN A 196 -0.43 13.31 -1.34
CA GLN A 196 0.98 12.96 -1.15
C GLN A 196 1.16 11.45 -1.02
N ARG A 197 0.29 10.78 -0.26
CA ARG A 197 0.33 9.32 -0.10
C ARG A 197 0.08 8.61 -1.43
N ILE A 198 -0.92 9.03 -2.20
CA ILE A 198 -1.21 8.49 -3.53
C ILE A 198 -0.03 8.72 -4.49
N LYS A 199 0.56 9.92 -4.47
CA LYS A 199 1.72 10.25 -5.31
C LYS A 199 2.95 9.42 -4.97
N GLN A 200 3.22 9.15 -3.70
CA GLN A 200 4.33 8.31 -3.24
C GLN A 200 4.20 6.87 -3.76
N ILE A 201 3.00 6.33 -3.73
CA ILE A 201 2.72 4.96 -4.17
C ILE A 201 2.70 4.88 -5.70
N ARG A 202 2.16 5.87 -6.43
CA ARG A 202 2.27 5.98 -7.90
C ARG A 202 3.71 6.17 -8.38
N GLY A 203 4.59 6.74 -7.56
CA GLY A 203 6.00 6.94 -7.88
C GLY A 203 6.83 5.65 -7.95
N GLY A 204 6.24 4.47 -7.71
CA GLY A 204 6.91 3.18 -7.82
C GLY A 204 8.05 2.98 -6.81
N GLU A 205 8.03 3.70 -5.67
CA GLU A 205 9.08 3.56 -4.66
C GLU A 205 9.09 2.16 -4.05
N GLU A 206 7.92 1.55 -3.89
CA GLU A 206 7.77 0.18 -3.42
C GLU A 206 8.12 -0.86 -4.50
N ASP A 207 7.72 -0.61 -5.76
CA ASP A 207 8.08 -1.47 -6.91
C ASP A 207 9.59 -1.44 -7.20
N ALA A 208 10.26 -0.32 -6.96
CA ALA A 208 11.71 -0.23 -7.10
C ALA A 208 12.43 -0.96 -5.94
N ALA A 209 11.88 -0.93 -4.72
CA ALA A 209 12.41 -1.65 -3.57
C ALA A 209 12.13 -3.17 -3.62
N SER A 210 11.12 -3.60 -4.38
CA SER A 210 10.78 -5.03 -4.55
C SER A 210 11.67 -5.76 -5.56
N LYS A 211 12.43 -5.05 -6.38
CA LYS A 211 13.24 -5.64 -7.46
C LYS A 211 14.67 -6.07 -7.05
N TYR A 212 14.95 -6.08 -5.74
CA TYR A 212 16.25 -6.53 -5.21
C TYR A 212 16.08 -7.60 -4.16
#